data_75e830bc03af382ae0dda4527f3ab226
#
_entry.id   75e830bc03af382ae0dda4527f3ab226
#
_cell.length_a   1.000
_cell.length_b   1.000
_cell.length_c   1.000
_cell.angle_alpha   90.00
_cell.angle_beta   90.00
_cell.angle_gamma   90.00
#
_symmetry.space_group_name_H-M   'P 1'
#
loop_
_entity.id
_entity.type
_entity.pdbx_description
1 polymer ?
#
loop_
_entity_poly.entity_id
_entity_poly.type
_entity_poly.pdbx_seq_one_letter_code
_entity_poly.pdbx_strand_id
1 'polypeptide(L)'
;MSDATNTYGEDIKLTTTDASTLYKTIITELEKGAGEPLYPGDERRIFGEALVPVFVAIYNSLNDVGRQTLLRYARGEVLDAIGERQDVKRLEGTPAKTTMRFSVSTPQERNIIIPKWTKVTPDSENYFATDEIVVLQAGAYSVEVPTSAVSNGTKFNGYAAGTITTIVDLIPYIESVTNLTETAGGYDGEPYTTEG
;
A
#
# COMPACT_ATOMS: atom_id res chain seq x y z
N MET A 1 2.11 35.89 1.97
CA MET A 1 1.72 34.51 2.04
C MET A 1 1.31 34.26 3.49
N SER A 2 0.03 34.23 3.77
CA SER A 2 -0.52 34.07 5.11
C SER A 2 -0.37 32.60 5.51
N ASP A 3 0.35 32.40 6.59
CA ASP A 3 0.44 31.16 7.33
C ASP A 3 -0.99 30.68 7.62
N ALA A 4 -1.37 29.55 7.03
CA ALA A 4 -2.63 28.90 7.37
C ALA A 4 -2.45 28.29 8.76
N THR A 5 -2.58 29.13 9.80
CA THR A 5 -2.65 28.70 11.18
C THR A 5 -3.76 27.67 11.30
N ASN A 6 -3.35 26.46 11.69
CA ASN A 6 -4.19 25.33 12.01
C ASN A 6 -5.37 25.77 12.93
N THR A 7 -6.52 26.05 12.32
CA THR A 7 -7.73 26.56 13.00
C THR A 7 -8.44 25.50 13.86
N TYR A 8 -7.94 24.28 13.87
CA TYR A 8 -8.53 23.14 14.59
C TYR A 8 -7.58 22.67 15.68
N GLY A 9 -7.60 23.35 16.81
CA GLY A 9 -7.10 23.01 18.13
C GLY A 9 -5.98 21.97 18.30
N GLU A 10 -5.37 22.00 19.48
CA GLU A 10 -4.36 21.05 19.93
C GLU A 10 -4.80 19.59 19.77
N ASP A 11 -3.86 18.69 19.60
CA ASP A 11 -4.07 17.24 19.57
C ASP A 11 -4.99 16.78 20.70
N ILE A 12 -6.09 16.15 20.36
CA ILE A 12 -7.06 15.63 21.34
C ILE A 12 -6.36 14.53 22.15
N LYS A 13 -6.26 14.74 23.47
CA LYS A 13 -5.77 13.76 24.44
C LYS A 13 -6.92 13.35 25.33
N LEU A 14 -7.25 12.06 25.35
CA LEU A 14 -8.29 11.51 26.23
C LEU A 14 -7.76 11.18 27.61
N THR A 15 -6.47 10.82 27.68
CA THR A 15 -5.79 10.49 28.94
C THR A 15 -4.41 11.13 28.98
N THR A 16 -3.88 11.37 30.19
CA THR A 16 -2.51 11.86 30.37
C THR A 16 -1.50 10.77 30.07
N THR A 17 -0.46 11.14 29.33
CA THR A 17 0.70 10.28 29.05
C THR A 17 1.96 10.80 29.76
N ASP A 18 1.79 11.81 30.62
CA ASP A 18 2.89 12.36 31.41
C ASP A 18 3.36 11.36 32.48
N ALA A 19 4.57 10.82 32.26
CA ALA A 19 5.16 9.82 33.14
C ALA A 19 5.31 10.34 34.58
N SER A 20 5.57 11.64 34.78
CA SER A 20 5.74 12.22 36.11
C SER A 20 4.43 12.25 36.91
N THR A 21 3.34 12.55 36.24
CA THR A 21 1.99 12.52 36.83
C THR A 21 1.58 11.10 37.18
N LEU A 22 1.80 10.14 36.24
CA LEU A 22 1.49 8.72 36.48
C LEU A 22 2.32 8.15 37.64
N TYR A 23 3.61 8.45 37.68
CA TYR A 23 4.49 8.07 38.78
C TYR A 23 3.96 8.55 40.13
N LYS A 24 3.66 9.85 40.25
CA LYS A 24 3.13 10.43 41.50
C LYS A 24 1.81 9.75 41.91
N THR A 25 0.92 9.51 40.95
CA THR A 25 -0.35 8.84 41.23
C THR A 25 -0.14 7.43 41.73
N ILE A 26 0.71 6.62 41.06
CA ILE A 26 0.96 5.24 41.44
C ILE A 26 1.59 5.17 42.84
N ILE A 27 2.62 6.00 43.13
CA ILE A 27 3.29 5.98 44.42
C ILE A 27 2.33 6.45 45.52
N THR A 28 1.55 7.51 45.30
CA THR A 28 0.55 7.97 46.27
C THR A 28 -0.47 6.90 46.64
N GLU A 29 -0.99 6.16 45.63
CA GLU A 29 -1.93 5.09 45.92
C GLU A 29 -1.29 3.87 46.62
N LEU A 30 -0.02 3.57 46.32
CA LEU A 30 0.72 2.53 47.02
C LEU A 30 0.98 2.93 48.49
N GLU A 31 1.39 4.16 48.76
CA GLU A 31 1.60 4.68 50.12
C GLU A 31 0.30 4.68 50.94
N LYS A 32 -0.79 5.07 50.32
CA LYS A 32 -2.12 5.02 50.91
C LYS A 32 -2.55 3.60 51.28
N GLY A 33 -2.29 2.63 50.36
CA GLY A 33 -2.56 1.20 50.61
C GLY A 33 -1.65 0.60 51.67
N ALA A 34 -0.39 1.04 51.75
CA ALA A 34 0.59 0.60 52.76
C ALA A 34 0.34 1.21 54.14
N GLY A 35 -0.29 2.38 54.19
CA GLY A 35 -0.47 3.14 55.45
C GLY A 35 0.80 3.85 55.95
N GLU A 36 1.86 3.88 55.13
CA GLU A 36 3.17 4.44 55.44
C GLU A 36 3.85 5.01 54.21
N PRO A 37 4.77 5.99 54.31
CA PRO A 37 5.56 6.47 53.19
C PRO A 37 6.49 5.39 52.64
N LEU A 38 6.60 5.28 51.31
CA LEU A 38 7.52 4.36 50.66
C LEU A 38 8.83 5.06 50.28
N TYR A 39 9.93 4.70 50.97
CA TYR A 39 11.26 5.27 50.73
C TYR A 39 11.95 4.71 49.49
N PRO A 40 12.92 5.42 48.92
CA PRO A 40 13.78 4.87 47.87
C PRO A 40 14.43 3.55 48.27
N GLY A 41 14.28 2.50 47.47
CA GLY A 41 14.73 1.14 47.79
C GLY A 41 13.68 0.20 48.39
N ASP A 42 12.48 0.70 48.71
CA ASP A 42 11.35 -0.16 49.04
C ASP A 42 10.89 -0.96 47.80
N GLU A 43 10.77 -2.27 47.97
CA GLU A 43 10.40 -3.17 46.86
C GLU A 43 9.04 -2.78 46.23
N ARG A 44 8.08 -2.34 47.02
CA ARG A 44 6.77 -1.88 46.59
C ARG A 44 6.89 -0.64 45.70
N ARG A 45 7.80 0.28 46.09
CA ARG A 45 8.07 1.49 45.30
C ARG A 45 8.75 1.15 43.98
N ILE A 46 9.78 0.29 43.99
CA ILE A 46 10.48 -0.18 42.79
C ILE A 46 9.49 -0.85 41.81
N PHE A 47 8.58 -1.67 42.33
CA PHE A 47 7.54 -2.27 41.53
C PHE A 47 6.61 -1.22 40.91
N GLY A 48 6.16 -0.24 41.69
CA GLY A 48 5.34 0.88 41.18
C GLY A 48 6.03 1.68 40.09
N GLU A 49 7.33 1.97 40.27
CA GLU A 49 8.17 2.68 39.30
C GLU A 49 8.27 1.88 37.98
N ALA A 50 8.42 0.56 38.04
CA ALA A 50 8.47 -0.32 36.85
C ALA A 50 7.15 -0.38 36.09
N LEU A 51 6.00 -0.09 36.72
CA LEU A 51 4.70 -0.04 36.07
C LEU A 51 4.46 1.25 35.27
N VAL A 52 5.15 2.35 35.60
CA VAL A 52 4.95 3.65 34.93
C VAL A 52 5.05 3.55 33.41
N PRO A 53 6.12 3.00 32.81
CA PRO A 53 6.22 2.88 31.35
C PRO A 53 5.13 2.00 30.73
N VAL A 54 4.63 1.00 31.45
CA VAL A 54 3.54 0.15 31.00
C VAL A 54 2.24 0.97 30.91
N PHE A 55 1.91 1.76 31.91
CA PHE A 55 0.75 2.64 31.88
C PHE A 55 0.88 3.74 30.81
N VAL A 56 2.08 4.30 30.62
CA VAL A 56 2.34 5.26 29.54
C VAL A 56 2.03 4.62 28.18
N ALA A 57 2.48 3.38 27.94
CA ALA A 57 2.21 2.67 26.70
C ALA A 57 0.71 2.39 26.50
N ILE A 58 0.02 1.95 27.56
CA ILE A 58 -1.43 1.71 27.51
C ILE A 58 -2.20 3.01 27.21
N TYR A 59 -1.85 4.12 27.86
CA TYR A 59 -2.53 5.40 27.66
C TYR A 59 -2.23 6.01 26.29
N ASN A 60 -1.04 5.79 25.73
CA ASN A 60 -0.74 6.15 24.35
C ASN A 60 -1.64 5.36 23.37
N SER A 61 -1.77 4.05 23.56
CA SER A 61 -2.67 3.22 22.74
C SER A 61 -4.12 3.66 22.89
N LEU A 62 -4.57 3.98 24.10
CA LEU A 62 -5.93 4.46 24.34
C LEU A 62 -6.21 5.82 23.66
N ASN A 63 -5.24 6.73 23.71
CA ASN A 63 -5.32 8.01 23.00
C ASN A 63 -5.36 7.80 21.48
N ASP A 64 -4.57 6.87 20.93
CA ASP A 64 -4.57 6.56 19.50
C ASP A 64 -5.93 5.98 19.06
N VAL A 65 -6.45 4.99 19.78
CA VAL A 65 -7.79 4.43 19.52
C VAL A 65 -8.87 5.51 19.56
N GLY A 66 -8.84 6.37 20.58
CA GLY A 66 -9.82 7.45 20.68
C GLY A 66 -9.71 8.47 19.55
N ARG A 67 -8.51 8.80 19.12
CA ARG A 67 -8.30 9.68 17.95
C ARG A 67 -8.81 9.06 16.66
N GLN A 68 -8.58 7.78 16.45
CA GLN A 68 -9.01 7.08 15.24
C GLN A 68 -10.53 7.06 15.06
N THR A 69 -11.33 7.34 16.09
CA THR A 69 -12.78 7.53 15.94
C THR A 69 -13.16 8.82 15.20
N LEU A 70 -12.22 9.74 15.08
CA LEU A 70 -12.39 11.00 14.37
C LEU A 70 -11.80 10.91 12.97
N LEU A 71 -12.56 11.30 11.96
CA LEU A 71 -12.14 11.24 10.55
C LEU A 71 -10.76 11.85 10.30
N ARG A 72 -10.45 12.96 10.97
CA ARG A 72 -9.15 13.66 10.84
C ARG A 72 -7.93 12.80 11.20
N TYR A 73 -8.09 11.85 12.13
CA TYR A 73 -7.00 11.00 12.65
C TYR A 73 -7.16 9.53 12.24
N ALA A 74 -8.27 9.21 11.58
CA ALA A 74 -8.55 7.86 11.13
C ALA A 74 -7.57 7.46 10.01
N ARG A 75 -7.07 6.23 10.08
CA ARG A 75 -6.16 5.65 9.09
C ARG A 75 -6.45 4.17 8.89
N GLY A 76 -5.96 3.64 7.76
CA GLY A 76 -6.11 2.23 7.43
C GLY A 76 -7.56 1.77 7.40
N GLU A 77 -7.82 0.61 7.98
CA GLU A 77 -9.13 -0.04 8.03
C GLU A 77 -10.20 0.79 8.77
N VAL A 78 -9.79 1.61 9.76
CA VAL A 78 -10.72 2.48 10.50
C VAL A 78 -11.24 3.60 9.59
N LEU A 79 -10.37 4.17 8.75
CA LEU A 79 -10.77 5.18 7.77
C LEU A 79 -11.71 4.58 6.72
N ASP A 80 -11.45 3.34 6.29
CA ASP A 80 -12.31 2.62 5.36
C ASP A 80 -13.69 2.36 5.96
N ALA A 81 -13.76 1.91 7.22
CA ALA A 81 -15.02 1.72 7.94
C ALA A 81 -15.83 3.02 8.15
N ILE A 82 -15.15 4.15 8.31
CA ILE A 82 -15.80 5.47 8.37
C ILE A 82 -16.33 5.85 6.98
N GLY A 83 -15.52 5.60 5.91
CA GLY A 83 -15.90 5.85 4.53
C GLY A 83 -17.14 5.05 4.11
N GLU A 84 -17.20 3.76 4.46
CA GLU A 84 -18.34 2.90 4.17
C GLU A 84 -19.67 3.43 4.71
N ARG A 85 -19.66 4.11 5.86
CA ARG A 85 -20.88 4.76 6.42
C ARG A 85 -21.40 5.90 5.54
N GLN A 86 -20.53 6.46 4.69
CA GLN A 86 -20.84 7.54 3.76
C GLN A 86 -20.93 7.06 2.32
N ASP A 87 -20.92 5.74 2.10
CA ASP A 87 -20.87 5.10 0.77
C ASP A 87 -19.66 5.56 -0.08
N VAL A 88 -18.55 5.87 0.58
CA VAL A 88 -17.27 6.25 -0.03
C VAL A 88 -16.29 5.08 0.09
N LYS A 89 -15.68 4.71 -1.04
CA LYS A 89 -14.63 3.69 -1.10
C LYS A 89 -13.35 4.31 -1.63
N ARG A 90 -12.22 3.79 -1.18
CA ARG A 90 -10.92 4.18 -1.75
C ARG A 90 -10.85 3.82 -3.23
N LEU A 91 -10.15 4.63 -3.97
CA LEU A 91 -9.79 4.30 -5.34
C LEU A 91 -8.73 3.20 -5.32
N GLU A 92 -9.06 2.07 -5.93
CA GLU A 92 -8.12 0.96 -6.08
C GLU A 92 -7.03 1.32 -7.08
N GLY A 93 -5.86 0.73 -6.91
CA GLY A 93 -4.80 0.84 -7.89
C GLY A 93 -5.20 0.21 -9.23
N THR A 94 -4.69 0.77 -10.32
CA THR A 94 -4.91 0.25 -11.67
C THR A 94 -3.59 -0.18 -12.31
N PRO A 95 -3.59 -1.23 -13.16
CA PRO A 95 -2.41 -1.62 -13.91
C PRO A 95 -2.17 -0.68 -15.10
N ALA A 96 -0.91 -0.45 -15.43
CA ALA A 96 -0.53 0.21 -16.68
C ALA A 96 -0.88 -0.69 -17.88
N LYS A 97 -1.26 -0.08 -19.00
CA LYS A 97 -1.69 -0.78 -20.21
C LYS A 97 -0.86 -0.36 -21.41
N THR A 98 -0.70 -1.30 -22.35
CA THR A 98 -0.10 -1.07 -23.67
C THR A 98 -0.64 -2.09 -24.65
N THR A 99 -0.29 -1.93 -25.92
CA THR A 99 -0.54 -2.94 -26.96
C THR A 99 0.78 -3.60 -27.33
N MET A 100 0.84 -4.92 -27.24
CA MET A 100 2.00 -5.70 -27.65
C MET A 100 1.80 -6.28 -29.03
N ARG A 101 2.88 -6.31 -29.81
CA ARG A 101 2.96 -7.02 -31.07
C ARG A 101 3.87 -8.23 -30.93
N PHE A 102 3.34 -9.42 -31.20
CA PHE A 102 4.07 -10.67 -31.28
C PHE A 102 4.36 -10.95 -32.76
N SER A 103 5.59 -11.33 -33.10
CA SER A 103 6.02 -11.50 -34.47
C SER A 103 6.78 -12.80 -34.69
N VAL A 104 6.67 -13.30 -35.94
CA VAL A 104 7.40 -14.45 -36.44
C VAL A 104 8.28 -14.00 -37.62
N SER A 105 9.46 -14.57 -37.80
CA SER A 105 10.31 -14.27 -38.96
C SER A 105 9.78 -14.93 -40.25
N THR A 106 9.16 -16.10 -40.13
CA THR A 106 8.60 -16.82 -41.23
C THR A 106 7.13 -17.16 -40.94
N PRO A 107 6.20 -16.75 -41.82
CA PRO A 107 4.79 -17.10 -41.65
C PRO A 107 4.58 -18.62 -41.58
N GLN A 108 3.74 -19.04 -40.66
CA GLN A 108 3.44 -20.44 -40.47
C GLN A 108 2.18 -20.83 -41.25
N GLU A 109 2.11 -22.06 -41.68
CA GLU A 109 0.95 -22.62 -42.40
C GLU A 109 -0.23 -22.91 -41.48
N ARG A 110 -0.04 -22.78 -40.16
CA ARG A 110 -1.05 -23.03 -39.14
C ARG A 110 -1.18 -21.83 -38.21
N ASN A 111 -2.34 -21.73 -37.58
CA ASN A 111 -2.58 -20.72 -36.57
C ASN A 111 -1.69 -20.95 -35.31
N ILE A 112 -1.17 -19.89 -34.76
CA ILE A 112 -0.44 -19.89 -33.50
C ILE A 112 -1.34 -19.19 -32.46
N ILE A 113 -1.60 -19.89 -31.36
CA ILE A 113 -2.40 -19.34 -30.25
C ILE A 113 -1.45 -18.70 -29.23
N ILE A 114 -1.70 -17.45 -28.91
CA ILE A 114 -1.09 -16.73 -27.81
C ILE A 114 -2.06 -16.75 -26.65
N PRO A 115 -1.75 -17.47 -25.56
CA PRO A 115 -2.65 -17.58 -24.42
C PRO A 115 -2.82 -16.23 -23.70
N LYS A 116 -3.96 -16.08 -23.02
CA LYS A 116 -4.13 -15.04 -22.01
C LYS A 116 -3.09 -15.25 -20.89
N TRP A 117 -2.64 -14.17 -20.29
CA TRP A 117 -1.61 -14.15 -19.24
C TRP A 117 -0.20 -14.53 -19.69
N THR A 118 0.07 -14.54 -21.01
CA THR A 118 1.44 -14.66 -21.52
C THR A 118 2.27 -13.47 -21.04
N LYS A 119 3.36 -13.75 -20.34
CA LYS A 119 4.19 -12.74 -19.68
C LYS A 119 5.30 -12.24 -20.59
N VAL A 120 5.50 -10.93 -20.54
CA VAL A 120 6.61 -10.23 -21.18
C VAL A 120 7.23 -9.24 -20.19
N THR A 121 8.48 -8.85 -20.38
CA THR A 121 9.18 -7.94 -19.47
C THR A 121 10.16 -7.03 -20.21
N PRO A 122 10.34 -5.77 -19.77
CA PRO A 122 11.42 -4.90 -20.24
C PRO A 122 12.75 -5.14 -19.51
N ASP A 123 12.73 -5.56 -18.23
CA ASP A 123 13.86 -5.47 -17.30
C ASP A 123 14.01 -6.68 -16.36
N SER A 124 13.18 -7.71 -16.50
CA SER A 124 13.09 -8.90 -15.61
C SER A 124 12.58 -8.63 -14.18
N GLU A 125 12.18 -7.41 -13.87
CA GLU A 125 11.58 -7.02 -12.59
C GLU A 125 10.10 -6.68 -12.76
N ASN A 126 9.76 -5.98 -13.83
CA ASN A 126 8.42 -5.53 -14.13
C ASN A 126 7.80 -6.39 -15.24
N TYR A 127 6.67 -7.00 -14.94
CA TYR A 127 6.02 -7.95 -15.84
C TYR A 127 4.70 -7.39 -16.36
N PHE A 128 4.46 -7.65 -17.64
CA PHE A 128 3.20 -7.38 -18.31
C PHE A 128 2.64 -8.71 -18.85
N ALA A 129 1.33 -8.80 -18.93
CA ALA A 129 0.67 -10.02 -19.38
C ALA A 129 -0.47 -9.70 -20.36
N THR A 130 -0.67 -10.58 -21.34
CA THR A 130 -1.76 -10.45 -22.32
C THR A 130 -3.13 -10.52 -21.64
N ASP A 131 -4.03 -9.60 -22.02
CA ASP A 131 -5.38 -9.50 -21.42
C ASP A 131 -6.36 -10.52 -21.98
N GLU A 132 -6.08 -11.06 -23.17
CA GLU A 132 -6.94 -11.99 -23.88
C GLU A 132 -6.15 -13.03 -24.67
N ILE A 133 -6.87 -14.06 -25.13
CA ILE A 133 -6.32 -15.06 -26.06
C ILE A 133 -6.37 -14.46 -27.45
N VAL A 134 -5.22 -14.47 -28.15
CA VAL A 134 -5.15 -13.99 -29.54
C VAL A 134 -4.55 -15.08 -30.43
N VAL A 135 -5.02 -15.10 -31.67
CA VAL A 135 -4.57 -16.07 -32.66
C VAL A 135 -3.84 -15.36 -33.80
N LEU A 136 -2.57 -15.66 -33.95
CA LEU A 136 -1.81 -15.30 -35.13
C LEU A 136 -2.27 -16.24 -36.27
N GLN A 137 -2.93 -15.68 -37.26
CA GLN A 137 -3.49 -16.44 -38.40
C GLN A 137 -2.37 -17.02 -39.26
N ALA A 138 -2.64 -18.18 -39.89
CA ALA A 138 -1.76 -18.77 -40.87
C ALA A 138 -1.42 -17.75 -41.97
N GLY A 139 -0.15 -17.65 -42.32
CA GLY A 139 0.35 -16.71 -43.32
C GLY A 139 0.59 -15.27 -42.82
N ALA A 140 0.22 -14.93 -41.56
CA ALA A 140 0.50 -13.62 -40.98
C ALA A 140 1.89 -13.57 -40.33
N TYR A 141 2.50 -12.38 -40.33
CA TYR A 141 3.81 -12.12 -39.72
C TYR A 141 3.73 -11.66 -38.28
N SER A 142 2.61 -11.07 -37.88
CA SER A 142 2.44 -10.53 -36.52
C SER A 142 0.97 -10.44 -36.11
N VAL A 143 0.76 -10.34 -34.81
CA VAL A 143 -0.55 -10.10 -34.21
C VAL A 143 -0.38 -9.13 -33.03
N GLU A 144 -1.38 -8.28 -32.84
CA GLU A 144 -1.41 -7.31 -31.75
C GLU A 144 -2.39 -7.78 -30.68
N VAL A 145 -2.01 -7.52 -29.40
CA VAL A 145 -2.82 -7.93 -28.25
C VAL A 145 -2.76 -6.85 -27.15
N PRO A 146 -3.90 -6.50 -26.56
CA PRO A 146 -3.95 -5.67 -25.36
C PRO A 146 -3.20 -6.36 -24.22
N THR A 147 -2.42 -5.60 -23.48
CA THR A 147 -1.55 -6.12 -22.44
C THR A 147 -1.55 -5.18 -21.25
N SER A 148 -1.67 -5.72 -20.06
CA SER A 148 -1.67 -4.98 -18.80
C SER A 148 -0.49 -5.40 -17.93
N ALA A 149 -0.03 -4.49 -17.07
CA ALA A 149 0.92 -4.83 -16.02
C ALA A 149 0.34 -5.88 -15.08
N VAL A 150 1.17 -6.81 -14.61
CA VAL A 150 0.74 -7.89 -13.69
C VAL A 150 0.35 -7.34 -12.31
N SER A 151 0.87 -6.18 -11.96
CA SER A 151 0.54 -5.49 -10.71
C SER A 151 0.10 -4.06 -11.00
N ASN A 152 -0.67 -3.50 -10.09
CA ASN A 152 -1.07 -2.10 -10.14
C ASN A 152 0.11 -1.18 -9.79
N GLY A 153 0.05 0.06 -10.23
CA GLY A 153 0.98 1.07 -9.79
C GLY A 153 1.60 1.92 -10.89
N THR A 154 2.00 3.10 -10.50
CA THR A 154 2.62 4.12 -11.37
C THR A 154 3.99 3.70 -11.89
N LYS A 155 4.70 2.80 -11.20
CA LYS A 155 6.01 2.27 -11.62
C LYS A 155 6.01 1.53 -12.96
N PHE A 156 4.84 1.09 -13.41
CA PHE A 156 4.67 0.41 -14.71
C PHE A 156 4.37 1.38 -15.87
N ASN A 157 4.22 2.67 -15.60
CA ASN A 157 4.07 3.70 -16.63
C ASN A 157 5.42 4.12 -17.23
N GLY A 158 5.37 4.69 -18.42
CA GLY A 158 6.54 5.37 -19.01
C GLY A 158 7.51 4.43 -19.76
N TYR A 159 7.21 3.16 -19.93
CA TYR A 159 7.97 2.33 -20.85
C TYR A 159 7.67 2.73 -22.28
N ALA A 160 8.63 3.38 -22.94
CA ALA A 160 8.47 3.88 -24.30
C ALA A 160 8.16 2.73 -25.30
N ALA A 161 7.53 3.07 -26.41
CA ALA A 161 7.29 2.11 -27.49
C ALA A 161 8.60 1.42 -27.93
N GLY A 162 8.58 0.11 -28.08
CA GLY A 162 9.74 -0.68 -28.49
C GLY A 162 10.66 -1.13 -27.36
N THR A 163 10.39 -0.82 -26.09
CA THR A 163 11.27 -1.17 -24.96
C THR A 163 10.96 -2.52 -24.31
N ILE A 164 9.73 -3.00 -24.41
CA ILE A 164 9.33 -4.30 -23.85
C ILE A 164 9.58 -5.37 -24.92
N THR A 165 10.70 -6.09 -24.83
CA THR A 165 11.16 -6.98 -25.89
C THR A 165 11.42 -8.42 -25.45
N THR A 166 11.34 -8.72 -24.17
CA THR A 166 11.63 -10.05 -23.63
C THR A 166 10.36 -10.85 -23.38
N ILE A 167 10.28 -12.03 -23.98
CA ILE A 167 9.21 -13.02 -23.75
C ILE A 167 9.63 -13.90 -22.60
N VAL A 168 8.81 -13.99 -21.56
CA VAL A 168 9.03 -14.84 -20.39
C VAL A 168 8.44 -16.23 -20.62
N ASP A 169 7.20 -16.28 -21.06
CA ASP A 169 6.49 -17.52 -21.37
C ASP A 169 6.69 -17.86 -22.85
N LEU A 170 7.60 -18.81 -23.12
CA LEU A 170 7.94 -19.18 -24.50
C LEU A 170 6.75 -19.76 -25.26
N ILE A 171 6.43 -19.16 -26.40
CA ILE A 171 5.41 -19.63 -27.33
C ILE A 171 6.11 -20.17 -28.58
N PRO A 172 5.82 -21.41 -29.01
CA PRO A 172 6.42 -21.96 -30.22
C PRO A 172 6.22 -21.04 -31.42
N TYR A 173 7.30 -20.83 -32.18
CA TYR A 173 7.37 -20.02 -33.41
C TYR A 173 7.32 -18.49 -33.18
N ILE A 174 6.95 -17.97 -32.03
CA ILE A 174 7.04 -16.54 -31.73
C ILE A 174 8.51 -16.23 -31.41
N GLU A 175 9.11 -15.32 -32.16
CA GLU A 175 10.53 -14.98 -32.05
C GLU A 175 10.76 -13.62 -31.42
N SER A 176 9.82 -12.70 -31.56
CA SER A 176 9.97 -11.36 -31.01
C SER A 176 8.65 -10.80 -30.52
N VAL A 177 8.78 -9.92 -29.54
CA VAL A 177 7.67 -9.14 -28.98
C VAL A 177 8.11 -7.70 -28.83
N THR A 178 7.20 -6.76 -29.00
CA THR A 178 7.45 -5.34 -28.76
C THR A 178 6.16 -4.61 -28.39
N ASN A 179 6.26 -3.62 -27.51
CA ASN A 179 5.13 -2.73 -27.26
C ASN A 179 5.05 -1.64 -28.32
N LEU A 180 3.83 -1.38 -28.80
CA LEU A 180 3.57 -0.38 -29.84
C LEU A 180 3.37 1.02 -29.30
N THR A 181 2.88 1.10 -28.08
CA THR A 181 2.60 2.36 -27.39
C THR A 181 3.37 2.43 -26.07
N GLU A 182 3.62 3.64 -25.61
CA GLU A 182 4.11 3.84 -24.25
C GLU A 182 3.10 3.29 -23.24
N THR A 183 3.61 2.68 -22.17
CA THR A 183 2.75 2.15 -21.11
C THR A 183 2.18 3.29 -20.27
N ALA A 184 0.88 3.28 -20.01
CA ALA A 184 0.17 4.32 -19.28
C ALA A 184 -1.03 3.78 -18.52
N GLY A 185 -1.59 4.59 -17.61
CA GLY A 185 -2.82 4.28 -16.87
C GLY A 185 -2.59 3.50 -15.59
N GLY A 186 -1.34 3.22 -15.22
CA GLY A 186 -1.01 2.65 -13.92
C GLY A 186 -1.20 3.68 -12.80
N TYR A 187 -1.86 3.27 -11.74
CA TYR A 187 -2.10 4.08 -10.55
C TYR A 187 -1.93 3.22 -9.30
N ASP A 188 -1.31 3.78 -8.25
CA ASP A 188 -0.98 3.05 -7.01
C ASP A 188 -2.20 2.86 -6.10
N GLY A 189 -3.30 3.54 -6.39
CA GLY A 189 -4.44 3.62 -5.49
C GLY A 189 -4.25 4.71 -4.43
N GLU A 190 -5.28 4.92 -3.62
CA GLU A 190 -5.21 5.86 -2.52
C GLU A 190 -4.43 5.27 -1.34
N PRO A 191 -3.49 6.01 -0.75
CA PRO A 191 -2.71 5.53 0.39
C PRO A 191 -3.60 5.30 1.62
N TYR A 192 -3.14 4.41 2.51
CA TYR A 192 -3.81 4.12 3.78
C TYR A 192 -3.61 5.21 4.85
N THR A 193 -2.94 6.30 4.52
CA THR A 193 -2.65 7.41 5.42
C THR A 193 -3.32 8.70 4.92
N THR A 194 -3.83 9.48 5.85
CA THR A 194 -4.28 10.85 5.60
C THR A 194 -3.08 11.80 5.64
N GLU A 195 -2.08 11.60 4.79
CA GLU A 195 -1.06 12.62 4.58
C GLU A 195 -1.59 13.62 3.56
N GLY A 196 -1.99 14.76 4.07
CA GLY A 196 -2.37 15.96 3.36
C GLY A 196 -1.63 17.17 3.90
#